data_b7bb74a2bb679d68b1f597a339396eec
#
_entry.id   b7bb74a2bb679d68b1f597a339396eec
#
_cell.length_a   1.000
_cell.length_b   1.000
_cell.length_c   1.000
_cell.angle_alpha   90.00
_cell.angle_beta   90.00
_cell.angle_gamma   90.00
#
_symmetry.space_group_name_H-M   'P 1'
#
loop_
_entity.id
_entity.type
_entity.pdbx_description
1 polymer ?
#
loop_
_entity_poly.entity_id
_entity_poly.type
_entity_poly.pdbx_seq_one_letter_code
_entity_poly.pdbx_strand_id
1 'polypeptide(L)'
;MKTAGRWRNASKAAIAVSALTFVASCAKDAPQDTWQPAGPNAERIDNLQRPVFYVAGVVGVIVFVAVAWAMYRYRDRGQAIPEQTHGKPVVEIVLTVIPVLILLGVAVPTASTIFKLAKTSDTEMTINVTGQQWWWEYDYPASGSNIEQYGITAPIVTSGQLVIPENTKVLLRVTSRDVIHSYWIPKLNGKKDSVPGRVHLLRMEGSKPGIYAGQCTEFCGLSHAYMRMEAVVLSRADYDKWVANQLEEYTAPEAGTDAAAGEALFIQQCSRCHQVNGLKNSDGSLNIAAPELNLVSGAAPNLTNLMTRNTFAGASWDLLTPECRDNVWNASSADFGERYLAGVSTECLNQKDLREWLRNSPAKKPMYADPTKLASTGGRYRGMPNLGLTEDQINIIVAYLLER
;
A
#
# COMPACT_ATOMS: atom_id res chain seq x y z
N MET A 1 58.76 -2.70 -8.67
CA MET A 1 57.90 -3.92 -8.87
C MET A 1 56.82 -4.17 -7.79
N LYS A 2 56.68 -3.35 -6.72
CA LYS A 2 55.68 -3.59 -5.65
C LYS A 2 54.30 -3.00 -5.89
N THR A 3 54.11 -2.09 -6.88
CA THR A 3 52.83 -1.40 -7.16
C THR A 3 51.85 -2.23 -8.01
N ALA A 4 52.35 -3.03 -8.95
CA ALA A 4 51.50 -3.85 -9.82
C ALA A 4 50.72 -4.95 -9.08
N GLY A 5 51.28 -5.48 -7.97
CA GLY A 5 50.61 -6.47 -7.13
C GLY A 5 49.44 -5.93 -6.31
N ARG A 6 49.53 -4.67 -5.85
CA ARG A 6 48.46 -4.00 -5.09
C ARG A 6 47.22 -3.73 -5.96
N TRP A 7 47.41 -3.30 -7.20
CA TRP A 7 46.32 -3.06 -8.16
C TRP A 7 45.58 -4.33 -8.57
N ARG A 8 46.31 -5.44 -8.77
CA ARG A 8 45.73 -6.76 -9.06
C ARG A 8 44.93 -7.31 -7.90
N ASN A 9 45.33 -7.07 -6.67
CA ASN A 9 44.57 -7.52 -5.49
C ASN A 9 43.37 -6.62 -5.23
N ALA A 10 43.49 -5.29 -5.44
CA ALA A 10 42.38 -4.37 -5.35
C ALA A 10 41.23 -4.65 -6.38
N SER A 11 41.63 -4.98 -7.63
CA SER A 11 40.65 -5.37 -8.66
C SER A 11 39.96 -6.71 -8.36
N LYS A 12 40.67 -7.67 -7.82
CA LYS A 12 40.07 -8.96 -7.39
C LYS A 12 39.14 -8.76 -6.20
N ALA A 13 39.50 -7.90 -5.23
CA ALA A 13 38.66 -7.57 -4.10
C ALA A 13 37.40 -6.80 -4.56
N ALA A 14 37.52 -5.85 -5.50
CA ALA A 14 36.39 -5.14 -6.06
C ALA A 14 35.41 -6.07 -6.81
N ILE A 15 35.93 -7.01 -7.60
CA ILE A 15 35.12 -8.02 -8.30
C ILE A 15 34.43 -8.94 -7.29
N ALA A 16 35.13 -9.39 -6.24
CA ALA A 16 34.57 -10.26 -5.20
C ALA A 16 33.48 -9.51 -4.39
N VAL A 17 33.69 -8.23 -4.03
CA VAL A 17 32.71 -7.40 -3.34
C VAL A 17 31.48 -7.15 -4.25
N SER A 18 31.68 -6.84 -5.53
CA SER A 18 30.57 -6.69 -6.48
C SER A 18 29.78 -7.99 -6.67
N ALA A 19 30.45 -9.14 -6.75
CA ALA A 19 29.78 -10.43 -6.83
C ALA A 19 29.00 -10.76 -5.55
N LEU A 20 29.56 -10.46 -4.37
CA LEU A 20 28.90 -10.65 -3.08
C LEU A 20 27.69 -9.71 -2.91
N THR A 21 27.76 -8.44 -3.37
CA THR A 21 26.63 -7.54 -3.35
C THR A 21 25.51 -7.98 -4.30
N PHE A 22 25.83 -8.54 -5.46
CA PHE A 22 24.83 -9.13 -6.36
C PHE A 22 24.11 -10.34 -5.76
N VAL A 23 24.83 -11.21 -5.04
CA VAL A 23 24.25 -12.39 -4.38
C VAL A 23 23.45 -12.01 -3.14
N ALA A 24 23.85 -10.96 -2.42
CA ALA A 24 23.17 -10.48 -1.20
C ALA A 24 21.93 -9.61 -1.48
N SER A 25 21.70 -9.19 -2.73
CA SER A 25 20.59 -8.29 -3.08
C SER A 25 19.24 -8.98 -3.29
N CYS A 26 19.17 -10.32 -3.23
CA CYS A 26 17.92 -11.06 -3.34
C CYS A 26 17.21 -11.09 -1.97
N ALA A 27 16.34 -10.12 -1.71
CA ALA A 27 15.43 -10.19 -0.57
C ALA A 27 14.45 -11.34 -0.80
N LYS A 28 14.44 -12.31 0.12
CA LYS A 28 13.47 -13.39 0.12
C LYS A 28 12.28 -12.96 0.99
N ASP A 29 11.07 -13.23 0.52
CA ASP A 29 9.81 -12.98 1.24
C ASP A 29 9.58 -11.49 1.59
N ALA A 30 10.06 -10.55 0.75
CA ALA A 30 9.78 -9.14 0.94
C ALA A 30 8.28 -8.84 0.82
N PRO A 31 7.72 -7.93 1.66
CA PRO A 31 6.27 -7.67 1.67
C PRO A 31 5.68 -7.24 0.32
N GLN A 32 6.47 -6.54 -0.52
CA GLN A 32 6.06 -6.05 -1.84
C GLN A 32 6.80 -6.75 -2.98
N ASP A 33 7.23 -8.01 -2.78
CA ASP A 33 7.95 -8.77 -3.80
C ASP A 33 7.03 -9.09 -4.99
N THR A 34 7.32 -8.51 -6.15
CA THR A 34 6.58 -8.74 -7.39
C THR A 34 6.85 -10.10 -8.03
N TRP A 35 7.90 -10.82 -7.59
CA TRP A 35 8.25 -12.15 -8.06
C TRP A 35 7.53 -13.28 -7.31
N GLN A 36 6.72 -12.92 -6.30
CA GLN A 36 5.90 -13.84 -5.52
C GLN A 36 4.41 -13.42 -5.60
N PRO A 37 3.76 -13.60 -6.76
CA PRO A 37 2.36 -13.24 -6.93
C PRO A 37 1.47 -14.06 -5.98
N ALA A 38 0.45 -13.42 -5.44
CA ALA A 38 -0.54 -14.01 -4.54
C ALA A 38 -1.97 -13.91 -5.09
N GLY A 39 -2.11 -13.51 -6.36
CA GLY A 39 -3.38 -13.46 -7.06
C GLY A 39 -3.22 -13.59 -8.57
N PRO A 40 -4.28 -14.01 -9.29
CA PRO A 40 -4.19 -14.37 -10.71
C PRO A 40 -3.82 -13.19 -11.62
N ASN A 41 -4.10 -11.95 -11.20
CA ASN A 41 -3.71 -10.77 -11.98
C ASN A 41 -2.21 -10.49 -11.85
N ALA A 42 -1.65 -10.58 -10.65
CA ALA A 42 -0.22 -10.47 -10.43
C ALA A 42 0.54 -11.61 -11.11
N GLU A 43 0.01 -12.83 -11.09
CA GLU A 43 0.58 -13.98 -11.80
C GLU A 43 0.67 -13.75 -13.32
N ARG A 44 -0.38 -13.17 -13.93
CA ARG A 44 -0.33 -12.80 -15.36
C ARG A 44 0.76 -11.77 -15.66
N ILE A 45 0.95 -10.79 -14.77
CA ILE A 45 2.01 -9.80 -14.90
C ILE A 45 3.38 -10.46 -14.75
N ASP A 46 3.55 -11.34 -13.76
CA ASP A 46 4.80 -12.06 -13.52
C ASP A 46 5.17 -12.97 -14.71
N ASN A 47 4.21 -13.71 -15.25
CA ASN A 47 4.38 -14.55 -16.43
C ASN A 47 4.78 -13.76 -17.70
N LEU A 48 4.39 -12.48 -17.79
CA LEU A 48 4.81 -11.58 -18.86
C LEU A 48 6.22 -11.02 -18.61
N GLN A 49 6.50 -10.58 -17.38
CA GLN A 49 7.76 -9.88 -17.07
C GLN A 49 8.99 -10.81 -17.01
N ARG A 50 8.86 -12.04 -16.50
CA ARG A 50 10.00 -12.97 -16.36
C ARG A 50 10.74 -13.24 -17.67
N PRO A 51 10.09 -13.63 -18.78
CA PRO A 51 10.76 -13.79 -20.07
C PRO A 51 11.44 -12.50 -20.55
N VAL A 52 10.80 -11.34 -20.34
CA VAL A 52 11.38 -10.04 -20.72
C VAL A 52 12.67 -9.77 -19.95
N PHE A 53 12.70 -10.05 -18.63
CA PHE A 53 13.92 -9.91 -17.82
C PHE A 53 15.04 -10.84 -18.27
N TYR A 54 14.73 -12.08 -18.65
CA TYR A 54 15.77 -13.00 -19.20
C TYR A 54 16.36 -12.47 -20.51
N VAL A 55 15.51 -12.03 -21.45
CA VAL A 55 15.96 -11.43 -22.71
C VAL A 55 16.79 -10.17 -22.46
N ALA A 56 16.28 -9.27 -21.59
CA ALA A 56 17.00 -8.04 -21.23
C ALA A 56 18.35 -8.34 -20.56
N GLY A 57 18.42 -9.39 -19.71
CA GLY A 57 19.67 -9.85 -19.10
C GLY A 57 20.71 -10.30 -20.12
N VAL A 58 20.31 -11.12 -21.09
CA VAL A 58 21.18 -11.57 -22.17
C VAL A 58 21.69 -10.40 -23.01
N VAL A 59 20.78 -9.51 -23.43
CA VAL A 59 21.14 -8.29 -24.20
C VAL A 59 22.07 -7.40 -23.35
N GLY A 60 21.76 -7.21 -22.07
CA GLY A 60 22.57 -6.43 -21.14
C GLY A 60 24.01 -6.97 -21.06
N VAL A 61 24.17 -8.29 -20.86
CA VAL A 61 25.50 -8.93 -20.82
C VAL A 61 26.27 -8.70 -22.12
N ILE A 62 25.63 -8.92 -23.26
CA ILE A 62 26.25 -8.69 -24.58
C ILE A 62 26.75 -7.23 -24.73
N VAL A 63 25.89 -6.26 -24.38
CA VAL A 63 26.22 -4.83 -24.49
C VAL A 63 27.35 -4.47 -23.51
N PHE A 64 27.28 -4.87 -22.23
CA PHE A 64 28.32 -4.56 -21.26
C PHE A 64 29.68 -5.19 -21.65
N VAL A 65 29.68 -6.43 -22.16
CA VAL A 65 30.90 -7.08 -22.64
C VAL A 65 31.47 -6.35 -23.87
N ALA A 66 30.60 -5.97 -24.83
CA ALA A 66 31.03 -5.24 -26.02
C ALA A 66 31.61 -3.86 -25.67
N VAL A 67 30.97 -3.12 -24.75
CA VAL A 67 31.47 -1.82 -24.26
C VAL A 67 32.81 -1.98 -23.52
N ALA A 68 32.92 -2.94 -22.60
CA ALA A 68 34.18 -3.21 -21.88
C ALA A 68 35.30 -3.61 -22.83
N TRP A 69 35.00 -4.47 -23.82
CA TRP A 69 35.96 -4.83 -24.87
C TRP A 69 36.38 -3.63 -25.71
N ALA A 70 35.46 -2.79 -26.14
CA ALA A 70 35.77 -1.59 -26.91
C ALA A 70 36.64 -0.61 -26.13
N MET A 71 36.33 -0.35 -24.86
CA MET A 71 37.14 0.49 -23.96
C MET A 71 38.55 -0.05 -23.77
N TYR A 72 38.70 -1.37 -23.64
CA TYR A 72 40.02 -1.98 -23.52
C TYR A 72 40.79 -1.98 -24.84
N ARG A 73 40.13 -2.35 -25.95
CA ARG A 73 40.76 -2.55 -27.28
C ARG A 73 41.14 -1.20 -27.93
N TYR A 74 40.30 -0.19 -27.79
CA TYR A 74 40.47 1.12 -28.46
C TYR A 74 40.95 2.23 -27.54
N ARG A 75 41.47 1.87 -26.35
CA ARG A 75 42.09 2.87 -25.45
C ARG A 75 43.26 3.55 -26.16
N ASP A 76 43.42 4.86 -25.92
CA ASP A 76 44.52 5.63 -26.49
C ASP A 76 45.88 5.11 -25.99
N ARG A 77 46.73 4.81 -26.92
CA ARG A 77 48.13 4.37 -26.69
C ARG A 77 49.11 5.11 -27.60
N GLY A 78 48.73 6.29 -28.13
CA GLY A 78 49.50 7.07 -29.07
C GLY A 78 49.58 6.42 -30.50
N GLN A 79 48.63 5.54 -30.84
CA GLN A 79 48.57 4.92 -32.15
C GLN A 79 48.06 5.92 -33.21
N ALA A 80 48.45 5.67 -34.49
CA ALA A 80 47.97 6.45 -35.62
C ALA A 80 46.43 6.35 -35.72
N ILE A 81 45.80 7.42 -36.21
CA ILE A 81 44.36 7.43 -36.48
C ILE A 81 44.01 6.30 -37.46
N PRO A 82 43.11 5.39 -37.11
CA PRO A 82 42.74 4.28 -38.00
C PRO A 82 42.06 4.78 -39.28
N GLU A 83 42.13 3.97 -40.34
CA GLU A 83 41.43 4.22 -41.58
C GLU A 83 39.92 4.37 -41.31
N GLN A 84 39.32 5.43 -41.82
CA GLN A 84 37.88 5.68 -41.66
C GLN A 84 37.10 4.77 -42.60
N THR A 85 36.16 4.01 -42.02
CA THR A 85 35.29 3.11 -42.77
C THR A 85 33.89 3.74 -42.87
N HIS A 86 33.32 3.68 -44.08
CA HIS A 86 31.87 3.92 -44.23
C HIS A 86 31.09 2.73 -43.68
N GLY A 87 29.82 2.95 -43.25
CA GLY A 87 28.98 1.93 -42.63
C GLY A 87 28.89 0.60 -43.41
N LYS A 88 28.45 -0.45 -42.72
CA LYS A 88 28.19 -1.77 -43.32
C LYS A 88 26.69 -2.05 -43.32
N PRO A 89 25.95 -1.82 -44.44
CA PRO A 89 24.50 -1.89 -44.51
C PRO A 89 23.90 -3.17 -43.91
N VAL A 90 24.52 -4.31 -44.16
CA VAL A 90 24.06 -5.62 -43.65
C VAL A 90 24.10 -5.66 -42.11
N VAL A 91 25.16 -5.15 -41.50
CA VAL A 91 25.31 -5.11 -40.03
C VAL A 91 24.27 -4.16 -39.43
N GLU A 92 24.07 -3.01 -40.05
CA GLU A 92 23.10 -1.99 -39.64
C GLU A 92 21.66 -2.54 -39.68
N ILE A 93 21.30 -3.21 -40.77
CA ILE A 93 20.00 -3.86 -40.94
C ILE A 93 19.80 -4.93 -39.85
N VAL A 94 20.77 -5.82 -39.65
CA VAL A 94 20.68 -6.89 -38.64
C VAL A 94 20.51 -6.34 -37.24
N LEU A 95 21.32 -5.33 -36.89
CA LEU A 95 21.26 -4.68 -35.57
C LEU A 95 19.96 -3.88 -35.36
N THR A 96 19.24 -3.52 -36.44
CA THR A 96 17.93 -2.88 -36.37
C THR A 96 16.81 -3.92 -36.31
N VAL A 97 16.85 -4.94 -37.14
CA VAL A 97 15.77 -5.93 -37.30
C VAL A 97 15.65 -6.83 -36.08
N ILE A 98 16.76 -7.26 -35.47
CA ILE A 98 16.73 -8.14 -34.31
C ILE A 98 15.99 -7.50 -33.12
N PRO A 99 16.30 -6.26 -32.67
CA PRO A 99 15.54 -5.59 -31.62
C PRO A 99 14.05 -5.40 -31.97
N VAL A 100 13.73 -5.06 -33.21
CA VAL A 100 12.34 -4.93 -33.65
C VAL A 100 11.57 -6.24 -33.50
N LEU A 101 12.14 -7.35 -33.89
CA LEU A 101 11.51 -8.67 -33.74
C LEU A 101 11.32 -9.05 -32.26
N ILE A 102 12.30 -8.74 -31.40
CA ILE A 102 12.18 -8.94 -29.93
C ILE A 102 11.02 -8.11 -29.40
N LEU A 103 10.95 -6.82 -29.75
CA LEU A 103 9.89 -5.92 -29.29
C LEU A 103 8.50 -6.37 -29.78
N LEU A 104 8.38 -6.82 -31.02
CA LEU A 104 7.11 -7.39 -31.53
C LEU A 104 6.71 -8.65 -30.76
N GLY A 105 7.68 -9.52 -30.46
CA GLY A 105 7.46 -10.71 -29.63
C GLY A 105 6.95 -10.41 -28.22
N VAL A 106 7.31 -9.26 -27.66
CA VAL A 106 6.83 -8.78 -26.34
C VAL A 106 5.48 -8.03 -26.47
N ALA A 107 5.29 -7.26 -27.54
CA ALA A 107 4.12 -6.41 -27.70
C ALA A 107 2.79 -7.20 -27.75
N VAL A 108 2.77 -8.34 -28.44
CA VAL A 108 1.54 -9.16 -28.58
C VAL A 108 1.06 -9.72 -27.23
N PRO A 109 1.88 -10.42 -26.42
CA PRO A 109 1.45 -10.88 -25.09
C PRO A 109 1.16 -9.72 -24.15
N THR A 110 1.84 -8.57 -24.27
CA THR A 110 1.55 -7.36 -23.49
C THR A 110 0.13 -6.86 -23.77
N ALA A 111 -0.25 -6.68 -25.03
CA ALA A 111 -1.59 -6.27 -25.41
C ALA A 111 -2.65 -7.25 -24.88
N SER A 112 -2.43 -8.56 -25.04
CA SER A 112 -3.32 -9.60 -24.51
C SER A 112 -3.49 -9.50 -22.98
N THR A 113 -2.39 -9.26 -22.26
CA THR A 113 -2.42 -9.11 -20.80
C THR A 113 -3.19 -7.87 -20.38
N ILE A 114 -2.99 -6.73 -21.04
CA ILE A 114 -3.73 -5.49 -20.77
C ILE A 114 -5.23 -5.70 -20.90
N PHE A 115 -5.70 -6.32 -21.99
CA PHE A 115 -7.13 -6.59 -22.19
C PHE A 115 -7.70 -7.54 -21.11
N LYS A 116 -6.95 -8.55 -20.69
CA LYS A 116 -7.36 -9.47 -19.62
C LYS A 116 -7.45 -8.78 -18.26
N LEU A 117 -6.50 -7.90 -17.94
CA LEU A 117 -6.49 -7.14 -16.68
C LEU A 117 -7.58 -6.05 -16.65
N ALA A 118 -7.95 -5.51 -17.82
CA ALA A 118 -9.01 -4.51 -17.95
C ALA A 118 -10.42 -5.08 -17.87
N LYS A 119 -10.59 -6.41 -17.91
CA LYS A 119 -11.90 -7.06 -17.87
C LYS A 119 -12.55 -6.89 -16.50
N THR A 120 -13.78 -6.37 -16.46
CA THR A 120 -14.55 -6.12 -15.23
C THR A 120 -15.93 -6.77 -15.22
N SER A 121 -16.33 -7.44 -16.31
CA SER A 121 -17.68 -7.98 -16.50
C SER A 121 -18.01 -9.22 -15.64
N ASP A 122 -17.02 -9.80 -14.98
CA ASP A 122 -17.14 -11.00 -14.16
C ASP A 122 -16.76 -10.74 -12.68
N THR A 123 -16.90 -9.51 -12.22
CA THR A 123 -16.66 -9.16 -10.83
C THR A 123 -17.86 -9.51 -9.96
N GLU A 124 -17.56 -9.96 -8.74
CA GLU A 124 -18.50 -10.51 -7.77
C GLU A 124 -18.78 -9.54 -6.62
N MET A 125 -17.87 -8.62 -6.34
CA MET A 125 -17.97 -7.64 -5.29
C MET A 125 -17.49 -6.28 -5.80
N THR A 126 -18.04 -5.18 -5.27
CA THR A 126 -17.58 -3.81 -5.57
C THR A 126 -17.18 -3.09 -4.29
N ILE A 127 -16.02 -2.43 -4.30
CA ILE A 127 -15.52 -1.61 -3.18
C ILE A 127 -15.05 -0.27 -3.75
N ASN A 128 -15.48 0.83 -3.14
CA ASN A 128 -14.97 2.14 -3.46
C ASN A 128 -13.66 2.40 -2.71
N VAL A 129 -12.63 2.85 -3.43
CA VAL A 129 -11.32 3.18 -2.88
C VAL A 129 -11.06 4.65 -3.12
N THR A 130 -10.90 5.41 -2.06
CA THR A 130 -10.66 6.84 -2.14
C THR A 130 -9.32 7.21 -1.53
N GLY A 131 -8.42 7.74 -2.37
CA GLY A 131 -7.17 8.34 -1.90
C GLY A 131 -7.39 9.75 -1.38
N GLN A 132 -6.74 10.08 -0.29
CA GLN A 132 -6.60 11.46 0.18
C GLN A 132 -5.32 11.59 1.01
N GLN A 133 -4.80 12.77 1.13
CA GLN A 133 -3.50 13.05 1.76
C GLN A 133 -3.54 12.77 3.26
N TRP A 134 -2.91 11.71 3.81
CA TRP A 134 -2.12 10.65 3.16
C TRP A 134 -2.57 9.31 3.70
N TRP A 135 -3.72 8.83 3.25
CA TRP A 135 -4.34 7.57 3.66
C TRP A 135 -5.36 7.10 2.61
N TRP A 136 -5.81 5.86 2.71
CA TRP A 136 -6.80 5.25 1.82
C TRP A 136 -8.06 4.91 2.60
N GLU A 137 -9.20 5.31 2.05
CA GLU A 137 -10.52 4.91 2.53
C GLU A 137 -11.06 3.79 1.66
N TYR A 138 -11.70 2.83 2.31
CA TYR A 138 -12.42 1.73 1.67
C TYR A 138 -13.86 1.77 2.12
N ASP A 139 -14.78 1.92 1.17
CA ASP A 139 -16.21 1.90 1.37
C ASP A 139 -16.78 0.68 0.65
N TYR A 140 -17.43 -0.19 1.41
CA TYR A 140 -18.14 -1.38 0.94
C TYR A 140 -19.62 -1.04 0.90
N PRO A 141 -20.17 -0.65 -0.28
CA PRO A 141 -21.54 -0.21 -0.36
C PRO A 141 -22.51 -1.38 -0.11
N ALA A 142 -23.57 -1.10 0.64
CA ALA A 142 -24.68 -2.03 0.82
C ALA A 142 -25.57 -2.03 -0.43
N SER A 143 -25.11 -2.69 -1.51
CA SER A 143 -25.82 -2.72 -2.80
C SER A 143 -25.44 -3.95 -3.63
N GLY A 144 -26.37 -4.44 -4.42
CA GLY A 144 -26.16 -5.53 -5.38
C GLY A 144 -25.57 -6.79 -4.74
N SER A 145 -24.56 -7.36 -5.38
CA SER A 145 -23.89 -8.58 -4.92
C SER A 145 -23.25 -8.45 -3.54
N ASN A 146 -22.88 -7.25 -3.09
CA ASN A 146 -22.36 -7.03 -1.75
C ASN A 146 -23.40 -7.44 -0.67
N ILE A 147 -24.69 -7.13 -0.88
CA ILE A 147 -25.77 -7.59 0.00
C ILE A 147 -26.04 -9.08 -0.23
N GLU A 148 -26.31 -9.45 -1.48
CA GLU A 148 -26.85 -10.76 -1.82
C GLU A 148 -25.91 -11.92 -1.52
N GLN A 149 -24.61 -11.70 -1.75
CA GLN A 149 -23.60 -12.74 -1.62
C GLN A 149 -22.75 -12.61 -0.37
N TYR A 150 -22.55 -11.38 0.14
CA TYR A 150 -21.60 -11.10 1.22
C TYR A 150 -22.23 -10.53 2.48
N GLY A 151 -23.56 -10.36 2.51
CA GLY A 151 -24.29 -9.96 3.72
C GLY A 151 -24.00 -8.53 4.19
N ILE A 152 -23.46 -7.66 3.32
CA ILE A 152 -23.16 -6.26 3.66
C ILE A 152 -24.46 -5.46 3.63
N THR A 153 -25.23 -5.52 4.71
CA THR A 153 -26.56 -4.91 4.82
C THR A 153 -26.55 -3.43 5.12
N ALA A 154 -25.42 -2.89 5.61
CA ALA A 154 -25.17 -1.46 5.79
C ALA A 154 -23.75 -1.13 5.26
N PRO A 155 -23.48 0.12 4.86
CA PRO A 155 -22.16 0.50 4.38
C PRO A 155 -21.07 0.26 5.44
N ILE A 156 -20.00 -0.47 5.07
CA ILE A 156 -18.82 -0.67 5.91
C ILE A 156 -17.74 0.28 5.41
N VAL A 157 -17.20 1.13 6.29
CA VAL A 157 -16.11 2.07 5.96
C VAL A 157 -14.91 1.80 6.83
N THR A 158 -13.78 1.51 6.20
CA THR A 158 -12.50 1.31 6.87
C THR A 158 -11.39 2.10 6.21
N SER A 159 -10.19 2.09 6.77
CA SER A 159 -9.04 2.81 6.24
C SER A 159 -7.73 2.05 6.46
N GLY A 160 -6.80 2.21 5.51
CA GLY A 160 -5.49 1.58 5.56
C GLY A 160 -5.47 0.11 5.19
N GLN A 161 -6.51 -0.66 5.52
CA GLN A 161 -6.63 -2.08 5.20
C GLN A 161 -7.87 -2.35 4.34
N LEU A 162 -7.66 -2.93 3.16
CA LEU A 162 -8.68 -3.50 2.29
C LEU A 162 -8.88 -4.96 2.68
N VAL A 163 -10.06 -5.35 3.16
CA VAL A 163 -10.37 -6.74 3.52
C VAL A 163 -11.23 -7.38 2.43
N ILE A 164 -10.78 -8.50 1.88
CA ILE A 164 -11.50 -9.20 0.80
C ILE A 164 -11.49 -10.71 1.05
N PRO A 165 -12.52 -11.43 0.59
CA PRO A 165 -12.51 -12.89 0.64
C PRO A 165 -11.57 -13.47 -0.43
N GLU A 166 -10.95 -14.61 -0.15
CA GLU A 166 -10.10 -15.31 -1.10
C GLU A 166 -10.86 -15.74 -2.35
N ASN A 167 -10.14 -15.85 -3.48
CA ASN A 167 -10.68 -16.33 -4.77
C ASN A 167 -11.90 -15.56 -5.26
N THR A 168 -12.08 -14.31 -4.79
CA THR A 168 -13.20 -13.45 -5.16
C THR A 168 -12.72 -12.31 -6.07
N LYS A 169 -13.42 -12.10 -7.17
CA LYS A 169 -13.11 -11.06 -8.14
C LYS A 169 -13.72 -9.74 -7.70
N VAL A 170 -12.94 -8.95 -7.00
CA VAL A 170 -13.35 -7.65 -6.46
C VAL A 170 -13.08 -6.55 -7.46
N LEU A 171 -14.09 -5.71 -7.74
CA LEU A 171 -13.96 -4.48 -8.50
C LEU A 171 -13.68 -3.31 -7.55
N LEU A 172 -12.48 -2.77 -7.61
CA LEU A 172 -12.15 -1.53 -6.94
C LEU A 172 -12.47 -0.33 -7.84
N ARG A 173 -13.27 0.59 -7.33
CA ARG A 173 -13.59 1.89 -7.94
C ARG A 173 -12.69 2.95 -7.32
N VAL A 174 -11.56 3.20 -7.95
CA VAL A 174 -10.47 4.03 -7.41
C VAL A 174 -10.65 5.49 -7.81
N THR A 175 -10.69 6.39 -6.84
CA THR A 175 -10.79 7.84 -7.03
C THR A 175 -9.99 8.60 -5.98
N SER A 176 -9.88 9.92 -6.10
CA SER A 176 -9.22 10.80 -5.13
C SER A 176 -10.12 11.98 -4.76
N ARG A 177 -9.97 12.46 -3.52
CA ARG A 177 -10.64 13.70 -3.03
C ARG A 177 -9.79 14.96 -3.13
N ASP A 178 -8.47 14.83 -3.37
CA ASP A 178 -7.57 15.98 -3.32
C ASP A 178 -6.58 16.03 -4.47
N VAL A 179 -5.47 15.32 -4.42
CA VAL A 179 -4.44 15.26 -5.45
C VAL A 179 -4.42 13.90 -6.13
N ILE A 180 -3.61 13.74 -7.16
CA ILE A 180 -3.41 12.42 -7.76
C ILE A 180 -2.60 11.56 -6.80
N HIS A 181 -3.06 10.31 -6.62
CA HIS A 181 -2.36 9.22 -5.96
C HIS A 181 -2.31 8.03 -6.92
N SER A 182 -1.60 6.95 -6.58
CA SER A 182 -1.68 5.70 -7.34
C SER A 182 -1.73 4.51 -6.38
N TYR A 183 -2.78 3.71 -6.53
CA TYR A 183 -3.07 2.55 -5.69
C TYR A 183 -2.32 1.32 -6.21
N TRP A 184 -1.50 0.67 -5.37
CA TRP A 184 -0.72 -0.48 -5.79
C TRP A 184 -0.42 -1.46 -4.65
N ILE A 185 -0.85 -2.71 -4.84
CA ILE A 185 -0.50 -3.86 -4.01
C ILE A 185 0.16 -4.90 -4.92
N PRO A 186 1.50 -4.91 -5.01
CA PRO A 186 2.27 -5.63 -6.05
C PRO A 186 1.95 -7.11 -6.17
N LYS A 187 1.75 -7.80 -5.04
CA LYS A 187 1.46 -9.24 -5.02
C LYS A 187 0.07 -9.60 -5.55
N LEU A 188 -0.85 -8.64 -5.70
CA LEU A 188 -2.23 -8.89 -6.12
C LEU A 188 -2.54 -8.38 -7.53
N ASN A 189 -2.01 -7.22 -7.93
CA ASN A 189 -2.23 -6.67 -9.28
C ASN A 189 -1.21 -5.56 -9.61
N GLY A 190 -1.31 -5.03 -10.83
CA GLY A 190 -0.70 -3.77 -11.24
C GLY A 190 -1.30 -2.55 -10.53
N LYS A 191 -0.76 -1.38 -10.80
CA LYS A 191 -1.19 -0.10 -10.19
C LYS A 191 -2.30 0.58 -10.98
N LYS A 192 -3.04 1.46 -10.27
CA LYS A 192 -4.07 2.30 -10.88
C LYS A 192 -4.08 3.68 -10.22
N ASP A 193 -4.00 4.71 -11.05
CA ASP A 193 -4.04 6.10 -10.58
C ASP A 193 -5.41 6.43 -10.00
N SER A 194 -5.36 7.16 -8.88
CA SER A 194 -6.48 7.70 -8.13
C SER A 194 -6.55 9.20 -8.44
N VAL A 195 -7.43 9.58 -9.37
CA VAL A 195 -7.47 10.94 -9.94
C VAL A 195 -8.73 11.67 -9.47
N PRO A 196 -8.62 12.93 -9.00
CA PRO A 196 -9.78 13.72 -8.63
C PRO A 196 -10.78 13.88 -9.78
N GLY A 197 -12.06 13.68 -9.48
CA GLY A 197 -13.14 13.80 -10.47
C GLY A 197 -13.25 12.64 -11.47
N ARG A 198 -12.42 11.59 -11.32
CA ARG A 198 -12.49 10.38 -12.15
C ARG A 198 -12.57 9.14 -11.30
N VAL A 199 -13.27 8.13 -11.81
CA VAL A 199 -13.31 6.79 -11.22
C VAL A 199 -12.59 5.84 -12.17
N HIS A 200 -11.49 5.27 -11.73
CA HIS A 200 -10.76 4.23 -12.44
C HIS A 200 -11.10 2.85 -11.87
N LEU A 201 -11.19 1.86 -12.73
CA LEU A 201 -11.53 0.51 -12.34
C LEU A 201 -10.27 -0.34 -12.23
N LEU A 202 -10.13 -1.06 -11.12
CA LEU A 202 -9.06 -2.01 -10.87
C LEU A 202 -9.65 -3.31 -10.33
N ARG A 203 -9.44 -4.41 -11.02
CA ARG A 203 -9.81 -5.74 -10.51
C ARG A 203 -8.77 -6.22 -9.51
N MET A 204 -9.22 -6.68 -8.35
CA MET A 204 -8.38 -7.25 -7.31
C MET A 204 -8.87 -8.67 -6.98
N GLU A 205 -7.94 -9.58 -6.74
CA GLU A 205 -8.23 -10.96 -6.35
C GLU A 205 -7.02 -11.53 -5.60
N GLY A 206 -7.25 -12.09 -4.43
CA GLY A 206 -6.24 -12.80 -3.65
C GLY A 206 -6.54 -14.28 -3.62
N SER A 207 -5.54 -15.12 -3.86
CA SER A 207 -5.70 -16.59 -3.94
C SER A 207 -5.41 -17.31 -2.63
N LYS A 208 -4.86 -16.60 -1.63
CA LYS A 208 -4.47 -17.19 -0.34
C LYS A 208 -4.73 -16.21 0.80
N PRO A 209 -5.24 -16.67 1.94
CA PRO A 209 -5.33 -15.87 3.15
C PRO A 209 -3.95 -15.32 3.56
N GLY A 210 -3.93 -14.06 4.00
CA GLY A 210 -2.71 -13.36 4.39
C GLY A 210 -2.83 -11.84 4.24
N ILE A 211 -1.76 -11.13 4.64
CA ILE A 211 -1.64 -9.67 4.50
C ILE A 211 -0.67 -9.36 3.36
N TYR A 212 -1.08 -8.47 2.48
CA TYR A 212 -0.34 -8.04 1.30
C TYR A 212 -0.11 -6.54 1.32
N ALA A 213 1.13 -6.14 1.52
CA ALA A 213 1.49 -4.74 1.63
C ALA A 213 1.48 -4.02 0.28
N GLY A 214 1.10 -2.75 0.32
CA GLY A 214 1.11 -1.84 -0.81
C GLY A 214 1.53 -0.42 -0.41
N GLN A 215 1.67 0.44 -1.40
CA GLN A 215 2.03 1.84 -1.19
C GLN A 215 1.47 2.73 -2.30
N CYS A 216 1.31 4.02 -1.97
CA CYS A 216 1.06 5.04 -2.99
C CYS A 216 2.27 5.14 -3.92
N THR A 217 2.04 5.14 -5.23
CA THR A 217 3.10 5.15 -6.25
C THR A 217 3.04 6.35 -7.19
N GLU A 218 2.25 7.39 -6.81
CA GLU A 218 2.27 8.71 -7.45
C GLU A 218 2.54 9.78 -6.40
N PHE A 219 3.51 10.67 -6.67
CA PHE A 219 3.92 11.69 -5.70
C PHE A 219 2.75 12.59 -5.31
N CYS A 220 2.37 12.56 -4.05
CA CYS A 220 1.18 13.21 -3.52
C CYS A 220 1.47 14.20 -2.36
N GLY A 221 2.71 14.63 -2.20
CA GLY A 221 3.09 15.64 -1.21
C GLY A 221 3.92 15.12 -0.04
N LEU A 222 3.92 15.84 1.10
CA LEU A 222 4.85 15.68 2.23
C LEU A 222 4.96 14.24 2.75
N SER A 223 3.84 13.54 2.93
CA SER A 223 3.82 12.19 3.47
C SER A 223 3.56 11.12 2.43
N HIS A 224 3.96 11.36 1.18
CA HIS A 224 3.85 10.35 0.12
C HIS A 224 4.45 9.00 0.51
N ALA A 225 5.65 8.98 1.09
CA ALA A 225 6.31 7.75 1.54
C ALA A 225 5.61 7.05 2.71
N TYR A 226 4.76 7.77 3.45
CA TYR A 226 3.95 7.26 4.56
C TYR A 226 2.51 6.95 4.16
N MET A 227 2.15 7.09 2.89
CA MET A 227 0.83 6.71 2.38
C MET A 227 0.87 5.27 1.90
N ARG A 228 0.68 4.36 2.82
CA ARG A 228 0.70 2.91 2.58
C ARG A 228 -0.71 2.34 2.60
N MET A 229 -0.84 1.07 2.25
CA MET A 229 -2.05 0.28 2.39
C MET A 229 -1.70 -1.19 2.53
N GLU A 230 -2.67 -1.95 2.98
CA GLU A 230 -2.62 -3.41 3.02
C GLU A 230 -3.89 -4.00 2.43
N ALA A 231 -3.78 -5.13 1.75
CA ALA A 231 -4.92 -5.99 1.52
C ALA A 231 -4.84 -7.19 2.47
N VAL A 232 -5.93 -7.44 3.16
CA VAL A 232 -6.13 -8.62 3.99
C VAL A 232 -7.06 -9.56 3.24
N VAL A 233 -6.55 -10.73 2.89
CA VAL A 233 -7.32 -11.78 2.23
C VAL A 233 -7.73 -12.78 3.29
N LEU A 234 -9.02 -13.05 3.44
CA LEU A 234 -9.58 -13.98 4.41
C LEU A 234 -10.20 -15.19 3.69
N SER A 235 -10.28 -16.33 4.37
CA SER A 235 -11.17 -17.39 3.92
C SER A 235 -12.60 -16.85 3.84
N ARG A 236 -13.46 -17.48 3.04
CA ARG A 236 -14.85 -17.03 2.94
C ARG A 236 -15.54 -17.02 4.31
N ALA A 237 -15.34 -18.04 5.12
CA ALA A 237 -15.95 -18.14 6.45
C ALA A 237 -15.45 -17.04 7.41
N ASP A 238 -14.18 -16.70 7.35
CA ASP A 238 -13.62 -15.65 8.19
C ASP A 238 -13.98 -14.24 7.69
N TYR A 239 -14.14 -14.09 6.36
CA TYR A 239 -14.68 -12.86 5.80
C TYR A 239 -16.12 -12.59 6.25
N ASP A 240 -16.97 -13.62 6.29
CA ASP A 240 -18.34 -13.50 6.78
C ASP A 240 -18.37 -13.08 8.28
N LYS A 241 -17.46 -13.61 9.10
CA LYS A 241 -17.27 -13.17 10.50
C LYS A 241 -16.79 -11.71 10.56
N TRP A 242 -15.84 -11.32 9.70
CA TRP A 242 -15.36 -9.94 9.62
C TRP A 242 -16.51 -8.98 9.28
N VAL A 243 -17.36 -9.32 8.29
CA VAL A 243 -18.53 -8.51 7.95
C VAL A 243 -19.48 -8.39 9.14
N ALA A 244 -19.76 -9.48 9.85
CA ALA A 244 -20.61 -9.46 11.04
C ALA A 244 -20.06 -8.51 12.10
N ASN A 245 -18.76 -8.60 12.41
CA ASN A 245 -18.11 -7.70 13.39
C ASN A 245 -18.16 -6.21 12.93
N GLN A 246 -18.02 -5.95 11.62
CA GLN A 246 -18.08 -4.57 11.10
C GLN A 246 -19.50 -3.97 11.17
N LEU A 247 -20.53 -4.81 11.21
CA LEU A 247 -21.94 -4.41 11.25
C LEU A 247 -22.50 -4.42 12.67
N GLU A 248 -21.70 -4.72 13.70
CA GLU A 248 -22.12 -4.63 15.09
C GLU A 248 -22.55 -3.21 15.45
N GLU A 249 -23.65 -3.10 16.21
CA GLU A 249 -24.14 -1.82 16.67
C GLU A 249 -23.20 -1.20 17.70
N TYR A 250 -23.08 0.10 17.65
CA TYR A 250 -22.29 0.85 18.61
C TYR A 250 -22.80 0.64 20.05
N THR A 251 -21.91 0.24 20.93
CA THR A 251 -22.17 0.15 22.36
C THR A 251 -21.36 1.21 23.09
N ALA A 252 -22.05 2.07 23.84
CA ALA A 252 -21.37 3.08 24.67
C ALA A 252 -20.60 2.41 25.80
N PRO A 253 -19.42 2.96 26.18
CA PRO A 253 -18.67 2.48 27.33
C PRO A 253 -19.48 2.53 28.62
N GLU A 254 -19.13 1.66 29.57
CA GLU A 254 -19.77 1.66 30.89
C GLU A 254 -19.52 3.00 31.62
N ALA A 255 -20.58 3.55 32.21
CA ALA A 255 -20.51 4.85 32.87
C ALA A 255 -19.52 4.82 34.07
N GLY A 256 -18.72 5.87 34.20
CA GLY A 256 -17.71 5.98 35.26
C GLY A 256 -16.37 5.34 34.98
N THR A 257 -16.18 4.75 33.77
CA THR A 257 -14.89 4.19 33.31
C THR A 257 -14.04 5.24 32.59
N ASP A 258 -12.75 4.97 32.47
CA ASP A 258 -11.84 5.78 31.64
C ASP A 258 -12.28 5.82 30.18
N ALA A 259 -12.86 4.73 29.65
CA ALA A 259 -13.40 4.66 28.31
C ALA A 259 -14.58 5.62 28.10
N ALA A 260 -15.49 5.73 29.07
CA ALA A 260 -16.59 6.70 29.04
C ALA A 260 -16.10 8.16 29.10
N ALA A 261 -15.09 8.44 29.91
CA ALA A 261 -14.44 9.74 29.94
C ALA A 261 -13.73 10.04 28.61
N GLY A 262 -13.12 9.01 28.00
CA GLY A 262 -12.50 9.05 26.69
C GLY A 262 -13.50 9.32 25.56
N GLU A 263 -14.69 8.71 25.60
CA GLU A 263 -15.77 8.99 24.65
C GLU A 263 -16.17 10.46 24.67
N ALA A 264 -16.39 11.02 25.87
CA ALA A 264 -16.74 12.43 26.03
C ALA A 264 -15.64 13.35 25.46
N LEU A 265 -14.38 13.04 25.72
CA LEU A 265 -13.24 13.77 25.17
C LEU A 265 -13.14 13.59 23.64
N PHE A 266 -13.39 12.38 23.12
CA PHE A 266 -13.42 12.09 21.70
C PHE A 266 -14.46 12.96 20.97
N ILE A 267 -15.67 13.07 21.53
CA ILE A 267 -16.73 13.93 21.00
C ILE A 267 -16.27 15.39 20.93
N GLN A 268 -15.55 15.87 21.92
CA GLN A 268 -15.11 17.27 21.98
C GLN A 268 -13.94 17.58 21.02
N GLN A 269 -12.97 16.65 20.90
CA GLN A 269 -11.70 16.92 20.24
C GLN A 269 -11.53 16.20 18.89
N CYS A 270 -12.08 14.99 18.74
CA CYS A 270 -11.76 14.10 17.63
C CYS A 270 -12.90 14.00 16.60
N SER A 271 -14.17 14.03 17.04
CA SER A 271 -15.34 13.82 16.21
C SER A 271 -15.57 14.93 15.17
N ARG A 272 -14.86 16.06 15.30
CA ARG A 272 -14.86 17.13 14.27
C ARG A 272 -14.26 16.65 12.94
N CYS A 273 -13.44 15.63 12.96
CA CYS A 273 -12.74 15.07 11.81
C CYS A 273 -12.95 13.56 11.66
N HIS A 274 -12.91 12.80 12.76
CA HIS A 274 -13.09 11.36 12.77
C HIS A 274 -14.54 10.98 13.06
N GLN A 275 -15.02 9.97 12.35
CA GLN A 275 -16.32 9.37 12.62
C GLN A 275 -16.15 8.05 13.35
N VAL A 276 -17.08 7.75 14.26
CA VAL A 276 -17.42 6.44 14.80
C VAL A 276 -18.90 6.22 14.56
N ASN A 277 -19.26 5.19 13.79
CA ASN A 277 -20.64 4.93 13.43
C ASN A 277 -21.48 4.61 14.68
N GLY A 278 -22.67 5.19 14.77
CA GLY A 278 -23.56 4.99 15.90
C GLY A 278 -23.26 5.85 17.13
N LEU A 279 -22.12 6.53 17.18
CA LEU A 279 -21.80 7.49 18.27
C LEU A 279 -22.84 8.61 18.32
N LYS A 280 -23.26 8.97 19.52
CA LYS A 280 -24.26 10.03 19.76
C LYS A 280 -23.65 11.20 20.53
N ASN A 281 -24.11 12.39 20.20
CA ASN A 281 -23.87 13.61 20.97
C ASN A 281 -24.63 13.56 22.30
N SER A 282 -24.32 14.47 23.21
CA SER A 282 -25.00 14.59 24.50
C SER A 282 -26.51 14.88 24.41
N ASP A 283 -26.99 15.41 23.29
CA ASP A 283 -28.39 15.64 22.99
C ASP A 283 -29.10 14.42 22.36
N GLY A 284 -28.39 13.29 22.19
CA GLY A 284 -28.89 12.07 21.61
C GLY A 284 -28.88 12.01 20.07
N SER A 285 -28.50 13.11 19.39
CA SER A 285 -28.34 13.12 17.92
C SER A 285 -27.12 12.28 17.52
N LEU A 286 -27.14 11.72 16.28
CA LEU A 286 -25.97 11.03 15.76
C LEU A 286 -24.80 12.01 15.59
N ASN A 287 -23.62 11.58 16.06
CA ASN A 287 -22.39 12.31 15.87
C ASN A 287 -21.84 12.00 14.45
N ILE A 288 -22.00 12.95 13.54
CA ILE A 288 -21.57 12.84 12.15
C ILE A 288 -20.42 13.82 11.92
N ALA A 289 -19.24 13.31 11.66
CA ALA A 289 -18.05 14.12 11.41
C ALA A 289 -18.12 14.82 10.05
N ALA A 290 -17.89 16.15 10.07
CA ALA A 290 -17.75 16.99 8.87
C ALA A 290 -18.86 16.74 7.79
N PRO A 291 -20.16 16.80 8.14
CA PRO A 291 -21.25 16.49 7.21
C PRO A 291 -21.26 17.41 5.98
N GLU A 292 -20.75 18.63 6.10
CA GLU A 292 -20.64 19.61 5.03
C GLU A 292 -19.65 19.20 3.92
N LEU A 293 -18.74 18.29 4.22
CA LEU A 293 -17.79 17.75 3.24
C LEU A 293 -18.38 16.59 2.42
N ASN A 294 -19.58 16.16 2.74
CA ASN A 294 -20.24 15.01 2.12
C ASN A 294 -19.32 13.77 2.04
N LEU A 295 -18.62 13.50 3.14
CA LEU A 295 -17.66 12.40 3.26
C LEU A 295 -18.28 11.26 4.06
N VAL A 296 -18.00 10.02 3.65
CA VAL A 296 -18.46 8.82 4.38
C VAL A 296 -17.76 8.66 5.73
N SER A 297 -16.52 9.08 5.84
CA SER A 297 -15.70 9.00 7.05
C SER A 297 -15.29 10.37 7.62
N GLY A 298 -15.89 11.48 7.13
CA GLY A 298 -15.49 12.83 7.52
C GLY A 298 -14.18 13.29 6.85
N ALA A 299 -13.46 14.21 7.50
CA ALA A 299 -12.20 14.76 7.00
C ALA A 299 -10.97 13.87 7.32
N ALA A 300 -11.16 12.83 8.12
CA ALA A 300 -10.15 11.91 8.61
C ALA A 300 -10.68 10.46 8.59
N PRO A 301 -9.83 9.44 8.79
CA PRO A 301 -10.26 8.04 8.81
C PRO A 301 -11.42 7.78 9.75
N ASN A 302 -12.40 6.99 9.31
CA ASN A 302 -13.43 6.44 10.18
C ASN A 302 -12.77 5.47 11.19
N LEU A 303 -13.03 5.67 12.48
CA LEU A 303 -12.44 4.91 13.59
C LEU A 303 -13.40 3.85 14.16
N THR A 304 -14.54 3.62 13.52
CA THR A 304 -15.40 2.47 13.84
C THR A 304 -14.59 1.19 13.69
N ASN A 305 -14.67 0.33 14.68
CA ASN A 305 -13.94 -0.95 14.71
C ASN A 305 -12.43 -0.79 14.46
N LEU A 306 -11.81 0.28 15.03
CA LEU A 306 -10.38 0.55 14.85
C LEU A 306 -9.52 -0.64 15.31
N MET A 307 -9.88 -1.30 16.40
CA MET A 307 -9.09 -2.40 16.96
C MET A 307 -9.26 -3.73 16.21
N THR A 308 -10.07 -3.77 15.14
CA THR A 308 -10.06 -4.88 14.19
C THR A 308 -8.99 -4.74 13.12
N ARG A 309 -8.27 -3.62 13.09
CA ARG A 309 -7.19 -3.31 12.13
C ARG A 309 -5.84 -3.55 12.79
N ASN A 310 -4.84 -3.93 11.98
CA ASN A 310 -3.48 -4.13 12.47
C ASN A 310 -2.63 -2.87 12.41
N THR A 311 -3.06 -1.86 11.65
CA THR A 311 -2.29 -0.65 11.36
C THR A 311 -3.14 0.61 11.48
N PHE A 312 -2.46 1.76 11.63
CA PHE A 312 -3.07 3.09 11.66
C PHE A 312 -2.27 4.14 10.89
N ALA A 313 -2.76 5.38 10.86
CA ALA A 313 -2.12 6.52 10.21
C ALA A 313 -1.76 6.29 8.73
N GLY A 314 -2.66 5.63 7.97
CA GLY A 314 -2.44 5.29 6.56
C GLY A 314 -1.51 4.10 6.39
N ALA A 315 -1.68 3.07 7.20
CA ALA A 315 -0.89 1.83 7.26
C ALA A 315 0.62 2.08 7.42
N SER A 316 0.99 3.15 8.15
CA SER A 316 2.37 3.53 8.37
C SER A 316 2.95 3.00 9.67
N TRP A 317 2.10 2.72 10.66
CA TRP A 317 2.47 2.15 11.96
C TRP A 317 1.53 1.03 12.35
N ASP A 318 2.10 0.06 13.07
CA ASP A 318 1.36 -1.08 13.58
C ASP A 318 0.61 -0.72 14.85
N LEU A 319 -0.67 -1.11 14.95
CA LEU A 319 -1.42 -1.12 16.20
C LEU A 319 -0.98 -2.27 17.10
N LEU A 320 -0.47 -3.35 16.52
CA LEU A 320 0.03 -4.51 17.24
C LEU A 320 1.48 -4.30 17.69
N THR A 321 1.83 -4.86 18.85
CA THR A 321 3.23 -5.05 19.24
C THR A 321 3.96 -5.91 18.19
N PRO A 322 5.29 -5.83 18.08
CA PRO A 322 6.03 -6.64 17.11
C PRO A 322 5.75 -8.15 17.25
N GLU A 323 5.62 -8.66 18.48
CA GLU A 323 5.33 -10.07 18.72
C GLU A 323 3.94 -10.48 18.23
N CYS A 324 2.90 -9.70 18.58
CA CYS A 324 1.54 -9.97 18.14
C CYS A 324 1.38 -9.80 16.63
N ARG A 325 2.05 -8.80 16.03
CA ARG A 325 2.10 -8.61 14.59
C ARG A 325 2.71 -9.83 13.90
N ASP A 326 3.88 -10.28 14.37
CA ASP A 326 4.58 -11.42 13.76
C ASP A 326 3.76 -12.72 13.92
N ASN A 327 2.97 -12.85 14.99
CA ASN A 327 2.04 -13.96 15.16
C ASN A 327 0.94 -13.98 14.09
N VAL A 328 0.43 -12.81 13.66
CA VAL A 328 -0.55 -12.68 12.58
C VAL A 328 0.11 -12.87 11.21
N TRP A 329 1.21 -12.15 10.94
CA TRP A 329 1.87 -12.14 9.63
C TRP A 329 2.47 -13.50 9.23
N ASN A 330 2.96 -14.27 10.20
CA ASN A 330 3.57 -15.58 9.98
C ASN A 330 2.59 -16.75 10.19
N ALA A 331 1.29 -16.44 10.35
CA ALA A 331 0.28 -17.48 10.49
C ALA A 331 0.20 -18.37 9.23
N SER A 332 -0.09 -19.64 9.42
CA SER A 332 -0.48 -20.51 8.32
C SER A 332 -1.79 -20.02 7.69
N SER A 333 -2.03 -20.31 6.40
CA SER A 333 -3.30 -19.91 5.78
C SER A 333 -4.53 -20.46 6.50
N ALA A 334 -4.41 -21.57 7.24
CA ALA A 334 -5.50 -22.15 8.02
C ALA A 334 -5.79 -21.37 9.30
N ASP A 335 -4.75 -20.84 9.97
CA ASP A 335 -4.86 -20.13 11.26
C ASP A 335 -4.99 -18.61 11.09
N PHE A 336 -4.71 -18.10 9.88
CA PHE A 336 -4.59 -16.67 9.63
C PHE A 336 -5.86 -15.91 9.99
N GLY A 337 -7.02 -16.40 9.56
CA GLY A 337 -8.30 -15.75 9.79
C GLY A 337 -8.61 -15.61 11.28
N GLU A 338 -8.42 -16.65 12.07
CA GLU A 338 -8.63 -16.62 13.53
C GLU A 338 -7.73 -15.58 14.21
N ARG A 339 -6.43 -15.60 13.86
CA ARG A 339 -5.45 -14.66 14.44
C ARG A 339 -5.72 -13.21 14.05
N TYR A 340 -6.10 -12.97 12.80
CA TYR A 340 -6.45 -11.64 12.33
C TYR A 340 -7.74 -11.12 12.99
N LEU A 341 -8.77 -11.95 13.09
CA LEU A 341 -10.06 -11.58 13.67
C LEU A 341 -10.02 -11.41 15.19
N ALA A 342 -8.99 -11.90 15.86
CA ALA A 342 -8.77 -11.62 17.29
C ALA A 342 -8.56 -10.11 17.56
N GLY A 343 -8.20 -9.34 16.53
CA GLY A 343 -8.02 -7.90 16.65
C GLY A 343 -6.88 -7.49 17.58
N VAL A 344 -6.94 -6.26 18.08
CA VAL A 344 -5.92 -5.66 18.95
C VAL A 344 -6.42 -5.67 20.40
N SER A 345 -5.96 -6.63 21.18
CA SER A 345 -6.22 -6.65 22.64
C SER A 345 -5.34 -5.64 23.39
N THR A 346 -5.68 -5.37 24.65
CA THR A 346 -4.89 -4.50 25.53
C THR A 346 -3.42 -4.94 25.61
N GLU A 347 -3.17 -6.26 25.65
CA GLU A 347 -1.82 -6.84 25.75
C GLU A 347 -1.04 -6.71 24.44
N CYS A 348 -1.74 -6.77 23.30
CA CYS A 348 -1.17 -6.68 21.97
C CYS A 348 -1.07 -5.25 21.43
N LEU A 349 -1.68 -4.27 22.11
CA LEU A 349 -1.65 -2.88 21.63
C LEU A 349 -0.24 -2.28 21.69
N ASN A 350 0.24 -1.77 20.57
CA ASN A 350 1.44 -0.96 20.49
C ASN A 350 1.21 0.44 21.10
N GLN A 351 1.16 0.46 22.42
CA GLN A 351 0.93 1.67 23.23
C GLN A 351 1.90 2.80 22.88
N LYS A 352 3.16 2.47 22.58
CA LYS A 352 4.19 3.46 22.28
C LYS A 352 3.82 4.28 21.05
N ASP A 353 3.59 3.63 19.93
CA ASP A 353 3.35 4.32 18.67
C ASP A 353 2.01 5.06 18.65
N LEU A 354 0.96 4.45 19.25
CA LEU A 354 -0.35 5.09 19.34
C LEU A 354 -0.31 6.35 20.23
N ARG A 355 0.35 6.28 21.41
CA ARG A 355 0.50 7.42 22.29
C ARG A 355 1.36 8.54 21.71
N GLU A 356 2.45 8.19 21.03
CA GLU A 356 3.26 9.16 20.29
C GLU A 356 2.44 9.87 19.21
N TRP A 357 1.59 9.13 18.50
CA TRP A 357 0.67 9.70 17.52
C TRP A 357 -0.34 10.67 18.14
N LEU A 358 -0.97 10.29 19.24
CA LEU A 358 -1.93 11.15 19.94
C LEU A 358 -1.26 12.40 20.54
N ARG A 359 -0.03 12.27 21.01
CA ARG A 359 0.73 13.37 21.60
C ARG A 359 1.13 14.42 20.56
N ASN A 360 1.63 13.99 19.41
CA ASN A 360 2.05 14.92 18.34
C ASN A 360 2.13 14.20 16.97
N SER A 361 0.99 14.03 16.33
CA SER A 361 0.90 13.37 15.03
C SER A 361 1.73 14.03 13.92
N PRO A 362 1.81 15.40 13.79
CA PRO A 362 2.66 16.04 12.80
C PRO A 362 4.17 15.78 12.98
N ALA A 363 4.63 15.56 14.21
CA ALA A 363 6.03 15.22 14.46
C ALA A 363 6.35 13.79 14.02
N LYS A 364 5.37 12.88 14.14
CA LYS A 364 5.53 11.47 13.75
C LYS A 364 5.34 11.27 12.23
N LYS A 365 4.42 12.01 11.62
CA LYS A 365 4.12 11.98 10.18
C LYS A 365 4.04 13.42 9.65
N PRO A 366 4.92 13.87 8.77
CA PRO A 366 4.86 15.22 8.22
C PRO A 366 3.52 15.48 7.52
N MET A 367 2.80 16.52 7.93
CA MET A 367 1.47 16.86 7.40
C MET A 367 1.29 18.38 7.30
N TYR A 368 0.31 18.83 6.50
CA TYR A 368 -0.10 20.25 6.44
C TYR A 368 -1.06 20.60 7.58
N ALA A 369 -0.75 20.13 8.78
CA ALA A 369 -1.60 20.23 9.96
C ALA A 369 -1.22 21.39 10.90
N ASP A 370 -0.23 22.21 10.52
CA ASP A 370 0.20 23.39 11.28
C ASP A 370 -0.69 24.58 10.90
N PRO A 371 -1.53 25.08 11.83
CA PRO A 371 -2.41 26.22 11.57
C PRO A 371 -1.67 27.48 11.14
N THR A 372 -0.40 27.65 11.57
CA THR A 372 0.43 28.81 11.21
C THR A 372 0.90 28.78 9.75
N LYS A 373 0.86 27.61 9.11
CA LYS A 373 1.28 27.39 7.73
C LYS A 373 0.11 27.21 6.74
N LEU A 374 -1.12 27.42 7.19
CA LEU A 374 -2.32 27.31 6.34
C LEU A 374 -2.25 28.19 5.09
N ALA A 375 -1.69 29.37 5.18
CA ALA A 375 -1.54 30.26 4.03
C ALA A 375 -0.61 29.67 2.95
N SER A 376 0.44 28.95 3.33
CA SER A 376 1.38 28.32 2.41
C SER A 376 0.81 27.08 1.69
N THR A 377 -0.27 26.51 2.22
CA THR A 377 -0.97 25.35 1.64
C THR A 377 -2.18 25.75 0.80
N GLY A 378 -2.37 27.05 0.53
CA GLY A 378 -3.57 27.56 -0.16
C GLY A 378 -4.85 27.37 0.63
N GLY A 379 -4.77 27.39 1.96
CA GLY A 379 -5.91 27.20 2.87
C GLY A 379 -6.37 25.74 3.00
N ARG A 380 -5.63 24.78 2.43
CA ARG A 380 -5.95 23.35 2.53
C ARG A 380 -5.30 22.74 3.75
N TYR A 381 -6.11 22.52 4.76
CA TYR A 381 -5.69 21.75 5.93
C TYR A 381 -5.73 20.26 5.61
N ARG A 382 -4.60 19.56 5.82
CA ARG A 382 -4.49 18.12 5.55
C ARG A 382 -3.65 17.45 6.64
N GLY A 383 -4.30 16.55 7.38
CA GLY A 383 -3.66 15.77 8.42
C GLY A 383 -4.20 16.06 9.83
N MET A 384 -3.79 15.25 10.77
CA MET A 384 -4.17 15.37 12.18
C MET A 384 -3.27 16.43 12.86
N PRO A 385 -3.85 17.47 13.50
CA PRO A 385 -3.07 18.48 14.21
C PRO A 385 -2.49 17.93 15.51
N ASN A 386 -1.51 18.66 16.05
CA ASN A 386 -1.18 18.52 17.47
C ASN A 386 -2.29 19.18 18.30
N LEU A 387 -3.03 18.37 19.04
CA LEU A 387 -4.15 18.80 19.87
C LEU A 387 -3.70 19.27 21.27
N GLY A 388 -2.43 19.11 21.64
CA GLY A 388 -1.91 19.48 22.95
C GLY A 388 -2.50 18.64 24.09
N LEU A 389 -2.84 17.38 23.83
CA LEU A 389 -3.42 16.48 24.83
C LEU A 389 -2.43 16.22 25.97
N THR A 390 -2.94 16.25 27.21
CA THR A 390 -2.19 15.80 28.39
C THR A 390 -2.06 14.28 28.41
N GLU A 391 -1.13 13.74 29.21
CA GLU A 391 -0.98 12.27 29.34
C GLU A 391 -2.25 11.60 29.88
N ASP A 392 -2.96 12.25 30.81
CA ASP A 392 -4.24 11.75 31.31
C ASP A 392 -5.31 11.71 30.22
N GLN A 393 -5.38 12.75 29.39
CA GLN A 393 -6.28 12.78 28.24
C GLN A 393 -5.93 11.69 27.20
N ILE A 394 -4.63 11.44 26.98
CA ILE A 394 -4.18 10.34 26.11
C ILE A 394 -4.59 8.98 26.71
N ASN A 395 -4.49 8.80 28.04
CA ASN A 395 -4.88 7.56 28.71
C ASN A 395 -6.36 7.24 28.47
N ILE A 396 -7.25 8.19 28.73
CA ILE A 396 -8.69 7.97 28.54
C ILE A 396 -9.09 7.81 27.08
N ILE A 397 -8.42 8.51 26.13
CA ILE A 397 -8.64 8.30 24.70
C ILE A 397 -8.21 6.89 24.28
N VAL A 398 -7.06 6.41 24.74
CA VAL A 398 -6.61 5.03 24.44
C VAL A 398 -7.58 4.00 25.02
N ALA A 399 -8.09 4.21 26.24
CA ALA A 399 -9.10 3.35 26.85
C ALA A 399 -10.38 3.31 25.99
N TYR A 400 -10.86 4.45 25.52
CA TYR A 400 -12.01 4.51 24.60
C TYR A 400 -11.75 3.81 23.26
N LEU A 401 -10.58 4.03 22.65
CA LEU A 401 -10.25 3.43 21.35
C LEU A 401 -10.13 1.91 21.42
N LEU A 402 -9.71 1.35 22.58
CA LEU A 402 -9.64 -0.11 22.79
C LEU A 402 -11.00 -0.81 22.75
N GLU A 403 -12.06 -0.06 22.89
CA GLU A 403 -13.43 -0.58 22.78
C GLU A 403 -14.03 -0.36 21.37
N ARG A 404 -13.20 0.06 20.38
CA ARG A 404 -13.66 0.41 19.02
C ARG A 404 -13.13 -0.50 17.95
#